data_da7659cc58f79d7686b8ca659f6a4478
#
_entry.id   da7659cc58f79d7686b8ca659f6a4478
#
_cell.length_a   1.000
_cell.length_b   1.000
_cell.length_c   1.000
_cell.angle_alpha   90.00
_cell.angle_beta   90.00
_cell.angle_gamma   90.00
#
_symmetry.space_group_name_H-M   'P 1'
#
loop_
_entity.id
_entity.type
_entity.pdbx_description
1 polymer ?
#
loop_
_entity_poly.entity_id
_entity_poly.type
_entity_poly.pdbx_seq_one_letter_code
_entity_poly.pdbx_strand_id
1 'polypeptide(L)'
;DYSIEFCGGTHLTNTAQCGLFKIVSEGGVAAGVRRIEAVTGQGVLDMISSYETVLSNAASALKTNRIMELDKKAESVMAENKAYEKKLDEFNERMAAMRTKNMMAGVKHLGNVNILTAQVDGVSVNELKALADKAKEQMTNGVVVLASNTDGKITFVAMAMKEAVAQGVHCGKIIKELTAVCGGKGGGKPDMAQGGGKDAMKIDDALAMTDEIVTAQIS
;
A
#
# COMPACT_ATOMS: atom_id res chain seq x y z
N ASP A 1 29.86 18.30 -55.77
CA ASP A 1 30.02 19.08 -54.50
C ASP A 1 28.85 18.70 -53.57
N TYR A 2 29.18 18.19 -52.40
CA TYR A 2 28.18 17.78 -51.41
C TYR A 2 27.68 18.95 -50.54
N SER A 3 28.57 19.85 -50.16
CA SER A 3 28.29 21.03 -49.39
C SER A 3 29.36 22.08 -49.62
N ILE A 4 28.96 23.34 -49.73
CA ILE A 4 29.87 24.49 -49.85
C ILE A 4 29.36 25.53 -48.83
N GLU A 5 30.10 25.69 -47.75
CA GLU A 5 29.72 26.58 -46.67
C GLU A 5 30.91 27.37 -46.17
N PHE A 6 30.64 28.60 -45.62
CA PHE A 6 31.68 29.39 -44.96
C PHE A 6 31.99 28.75 -43.60
N CYS A 7 33.27 28.49 -43.34
CA CYS A 7 33.72 27.94 -42.06
C CYS A 7 34.98 28.70 -41.60
N GLY A 8 34.96 29.17 -40.34
CA GLY A 8 36.10 29.85 -39.72
C GLY A 8 36.98 28.91 -38.85
N GLY A 9 36.72 27.58 -38.84
CA GLY A 9 37.44 26.60 -38.06
C GLY A 9 38.64 25.97 -38.76
N THR A 10 39.43 25.20 -38.05
CA THR A 10 40.50 24.35 -38.58
C THR A 10 39.91 23.03 -39.09
N HIS A 11 40.38 22.58 -40.23
CA HIS A 11 39.89 21.36 -40.88
C HIS A 11 40.91 20.25 -40.89
N LEU A 12 40.44 19.02 -40.76
CA LEU A 12 41.21 17.85 -41.07
C LEU A 12 41.34 17.70 -42.61
N THR A 13 42.46 17.23 -43.06
CA THR A 13 42.73 17.01 -44.49
C THR A 13 42.09 15.70 -45.03
N ASN A 14 41.76 14.79 -44.13
CA ASN A 14 41.15 13.52 -44.43
C ASN A 14 40.22 13.08 -43.29
N THR A 15 39.01 12.64 -43.61
CA THR A 15 38.00 12.18 -42.59
C THR A 15 38.49 10.97 -41.80
N ALA A 16 39.40 10.15 -42.35
CA ALA A 16 40.01 9.04 -41.61
C ALA A 16 40.81 9.51 -40.37
N GLN A 17 41.23 10.77 -40.31
CA GLN A 17 41.91 11.34 -39.16
C GLN A 17 40.97 11.55 -37.94
N CYS A 18 39.64 11.58 -38.16
CA CYS A 18 38.68 11.58 -37.06
C CYS A 18 38.69 10.26 -36.29
N GLY A 19 39.15 9.16 -36.90
CA GLY A 19 39.08 7.84 -36.28
C GLY A 19 37.63 7.36 -36.10
N LEU A 20 37.31 6.87 -34.94
CA LEU A 20 35.94 6.52 -34.56
C LEU A 20 35.07 7.78 -34.49
N PHE A 21 33.83 7.67 -34.95
CA PHE A 21 32.85 8.74 -34.92
C PHE A 21 31.50 8.20 -34.39
N LYS A 22 30.89 8.91 -33.44
CA LYS A 22 29.58 8.57 -32.92
C LYS A 22 28.74 9.82 -32.69
N ILE A 23 27.54 9.87 -33.26
CA ILE A 23 26.54 10.86 -32.90
C ILE A 23 25.98 10.50 -31.52
N VAL A 24 26.05 11.44 -30.59
CA VAL A 24 25.58 11.31 -29.21
C VAL A 24 24.16 11.79 -29.10
N SER A 25 23.86 12.95 -29.71
CA SER A 25 22.50 13.51 -29.66
C SER A 25 22.18 14.27 -30.94
N GLU A 26 20.91 14.35 -31.27
CA GLU A 26 20.35 15.19 -32.30
C GLU A 26 19.02 15.79 -31.80
N GLY A 27 18.87 17.10 -31.90
CA GLY A 27 17.67 17.78 -31.41
C GLY A 27 17.40 19.11 -32.09
N GLY A 28 16.15 19.56 -32.09
CA GLY A 28 15.76 20.90 -32.51
C GLY A 28 16.13 21.93 -31.44
N VAL A 29 16.76 23.06 -31.86
CA VAL A 29 17.14 24.15 -30.95
C VAL A 29 16.22 25.37 -31.17
N ALA A 30 15.80 25.58 -32.43
CA ALA A 30 14.87 26.64 -32.83
C ALA A 30 14.12 26.21 -34.10
N ALA A 31 13.15 26.99 -34.54
CA ALA A 31 12.43 26.72 -35.78
C ALA A 31 13.40 26.63 -36.97
N GLY A 32 13.49 25.44 -37.59
CA GLY A 32 14.37 25.13 -38.72
C GLY A 32 15.85 24.92 -38.36
N VAL A 33 16.24 24.94 -37.06
CA VAL A 33 17.62 24.75 -36.62
C VAL A 33 17.74 23.46 -35.84
N ARG A 34 18.63 22.56 -36.23
CA ARG A 34 18.96 21.31 -35.55
C ARG A 34 20.39 21.36 -35.02
N ARG A 35 20.60 20.83 -33.84
CA ARG A 35 21.90 20.63 -33.22
C ARG A 35 22.23 19.14 -33.26
N ILE A 36 23.43 18.83 -33.73
CA ILE A 36 24.01 17.48 -33.65
C ILE A 36 25.23 17.56 -32.73
N GLU A 37 25.28 16.69 -31.76
CA GLU A 37 26.45 16.50 -30.89
C GLU A 37 27.09 15.17 -31.24
N ALA A 38 28.36 15.17 -31.45
CA ALA A 38 29.12 13.97 -31.80
C ALA A 38 30.47 13.94 -31.08
N VAL A 39 30.99 12.76 -30.88
CA VAL A 39 32.32 12.51 -30.31
C VAL A 39 33.16 11.74 -31.33
N THR A 40 34.48 11.96 -31.30
CA THR A 40 35.42 11.32 -32.21
C THR A 40 36.61 10.74 -31.45
N GLY A 41 37.36 9.86 -32.08
CA GLY A 41 38.64 9.32 -31.57
C GLY A 41 38.49 8.74 -30.14
N GLN A 42 39.32 9.24 -29.22
CA GLN A 42 39.35 8.79 -27.83
C GLN A 42 38.02 8.97 -27.12
N GLY A 43 37.26 10.03 -27.43
CA GLY A 43 35.96 10.26 -26.79
C GLY A 43 34.94 9.15 -27.06
N VAL A 44 35.03 8.45 -28.19
CA VAL A 44 34.18 7.27 -28.47
C VAL A 44 34.59 6.08 -27.61
N LEU A 45 35.88 5.86 -27.40
CA LEU A 45 36.36 4.78 -26.54
C LEU A 45 36.00 5.01 -25.08
N ASP A 46 36.10 6.23 -24.58
CA ASP A 46 35.72 6.61 -23.22
C ASP A 46 34.21 6.41 -22.99
N MET A 47 33.40 6.74 -24.00
CA MET A 47 31.96 6.50 -23.97
C MET A 47 31.64 5.00 -23.94
N ILE A 48 32.31 4.17 -24.72
CA ILE A 48 32.13 2.71 -24.72
C ILE A 48 32.49 2.15 -23.34
N SER A 49 33.64 2.54 -22.77
CA SER A 49 34.05 2.11 -21.43
C SER A 49 33.05 2.49 -20.35
N SER A 50 32.44 3.68 -20.48
CA SER A 50 31.37 4.12 -19.58
C SER A 50 30.13 3.24 -19.69
N TYR A 51 29.71 2.89 -20.90
CA TYR A 51 28.58 1.99 -21.12
C TYR A 51 28.86 0.58 -20.61
N GLU A 52 30.05 0.04 -20.82
CA GLU A 52 30.46 -1.25 -20.27
C GLU A 52 30.39 -1.26 -18.76
N THR A 53 30.82 -0.17 -18.10
CA THR A 53 30.72 -0.02 -16.66
C THR A 53 29.29 -0.03 -16.18
N VAL A 54 28.40 0.73 -16.82
CA VAL A 54 26.95 0.78 -16.46
C VAL A 54 26.31 -0.59 -16.66
N LEU A 55 26.58 -1.26 -17.77
CA LEU A 55 26.04 -2.59 -18.07
C LEU A 55 26.56 -3.64 -17.07
N SER A 56 27.84 -3.59 -16.69
CA SER A 56 28.42 -4.47 -15.70
C SER A 56 27.79 -4.27 -14.32
N ASN A 57 27.58 -3.03 -13.92
CA ASN A 57 26.90 -2.70 -12.65
C ASN A 57 25.44 -3.20 -12.66
N ALA A 58 24.72 -3.00 -13.76
CA ALA A 58 23.35 -3.49 -13.92
C ALA A 58 23.29 -5.02 -13.87
N ALA A 59 24.23 -5.70 -14.56
CA ALA A 59 24.34 -7.15 -14.54
C ALA A 59 24.60 -7.69 -13.11
N SER A 60 25.48 -7.02 -12.38
CA SER A 60 25.77 -7.36 -10.97
C SER A 60 24.54 -7.18 -10.08
N ALA A 61 23.81 -6.08 -10.22
CA ALA A 61 22.58 -5.82 -9.50
C ALA A 61 21.50 -6.88 -9.77
N LEU A 62 21.38 -7.33 -11.01
CA LEU A 62 20.46 -8.39 -11.44
C LEU A 62 21.01 -9.81 -11.22
N LYS A 63 22.19 -9.94 -10.61
CA LYS A 63 22.86 -11.22 -10.31
C LYS A 63 23.04 -12.11 -11.56
N THR A 64 23.48 -11.51 -12.67
CA THR A 64 23.82 -12.22 -13.90
C THR A 64 25.25 -11.89 -14.33
N ASN A 65 25.94 -12.86 -14.94
CA ASN A 65 27.28 -12.67 -15.53
C ASN A 65 27.19 -12.45 -17.06
N ARG A 66 26.00 -12.46 -17.63
CA ARG A 66 25.76 -12.41 -19.07
C ARG A 66 25.20 -11.04 -19.45
N ILE A 67 26.09 -10.09 -19.75
CA ILE A 67 25.69 -8.73 -20.14
C ILE A 67 24.77 -8.74 -21.36
N MET A 68 25.00 -9.63 -22.31
CA MET A 68 24.21 -9.73 -23.55
C MET A 68 22.79 -10.32 -23.34
N GLU A 69 22.48 -10.82 -22.15
CA GLU A 69 21.14 -11.34 -21.78
C GLU A 69 20.52 -10.50 -20.66
N LEU A 70 21.01 -9.27 -20.46
CA LEU A 70 20.60 -8.39 -19.37
C LEU A 70 19.12 -8.01 -19.49
N ASP A 71 18.65 -7.76 -20.71
CA ASP A 71 17.26 -7.50 -21.06
C ASP A 71 16.34 -8.64 -20.61
N LYS A 72 16.67 -9.88 -20.99
CA LYS A 72 15.90 -11.08 -20.60
C LYS A 72 15.90 -11.28 -19.09
N LYS A 73 17.03 -11.02 -18.42
CA LYS A 73 17.11 -11.13 -16.97
C LYS A 73 16.26 -10.07 -16.28
N ALA A 74 16.26 -8.83 -16.80
CA ALA A 74 15.40 -7.77 -16.30
C ALA A 74 13.91 -8.12 -16.46
N GLU A 75 13.51 -8.62 -17.63
CA GLU A 75 12.12 -9.10 -17.87
C GLU A 75 11.73 -10.22 -16.91
N SER A 76 12.62 -11.20 -16.68
CA SER A 76 12.38 -12.29 -15.71
C SER A 76 12.15 -11.76 -14.30
N VAL A 77 13.00 -10.83 -13.84
CA VAL A 77 12.86 -10.24 -12.49
C VAL A 77 11.56 -9.43 -12.36
N MET A 78 11.18 -8.69 -13.39
CA MET A 78 9.91 -7.96 -13.41
C MET A 78 8.70 -8.91 -13.38
N ALA A 79 8.76 -10.02 -14.11
CA ALA A 79 7.70 -11.04 -14.08
C ALA A 79 7.60 -11.73 -12.73
N GLU A 80 8.75 -12.08 -12.11
CA GLU A 80 8.80 -12.64 -10.76
C GLU A 80 8.23 -11.67 -9.72
N ASN A 81 8.59 -10.38 -9.79
CA ASN A 81 8.07 -9.36 -8.87
C ASN A 81 6.54 -9.25 -8.96
N LYS A 82 6.01 -9.16 -10.17
CA LYS A 82 4.55 -9.16 -10.40
C LYS A 82 3.85 -10.42 -9.85
N ALA A 83 4.51 -11.58 -9.98
CA ALA A 83 3.99 -12.83 -9.43
C ALA A 83 4.01 -12.84 -7.89
N TYR A 84 5.03 -12.24 -7.26
CA TYR A 84 5.10 -12.09 -5.80
C TYR A 84 4.06 -11.10 -5.27
N GLU A 85 3.85 -9.96 -5.95
CA GLU A 85 2.78 -9.02 -5.62
C GLU A 85 1.42 -9.71 -5.59
N LYS A 86 1.10 -10.47 -6.65
CA LYS A 86 -0.16 -11.22 -6.71
C LYS A 86 -0.29 -12.24 -5.58
N LYS A 87 0.78 -12.98 -5.25
CA LYS A 87 0.77 -13.94 -4.14
C LYS A 87 0.59 -13.24 -2.79
N LEU A 88 1.16 -12.06 -2.62
CA LEU A 88 1.01 -11.26 -1.41
C LEU A 88 -0.45 -10.82 -1.23
N ASP A 89 -1.08 -10.36 -2.31
CA ASP A 89 -2.49 -9.98 -2.29
C ASP A 89 -3.39 -11.17 -1.94
N GLU A 90 -3.19 -12.32 -2.60
CA GLU A 90 -3.91 -13.56 -2.29
C GLU A 90 -3.71 -14.01 -0.84
N PHE A 91 -2.49 -13.87 -0.31
CA PHE A 91 -2.19 -14.20 1.09
C PHE A 91 -2.92 -13.26 2.05
N ASN A 92 -2.91 -11.96 1.78
CA ASN A 92 -3.60 -10.94 2.58
C ASN A 92 -5.11 -11.17 2.58
N GLU A 93 -5.69 -11.52 1.42
CA GLU A 93 -7.13 -11.87 1.33
C GLU A 93 -7.47 -13.11 2.17
N ARG A 94 -6.66 -14.16 2.09
CA ARG A 94 -6.85 -15.38 2.90
C ARG A 94 -6.74 -15.09 4.39
N MET A 95 -5.75 -14.28 4.79
CA MET A 95 -5.58 -13.89 6.19
C MET A 95 -6.77 -13.06 6.69
N ALA A 96 -7.30 -12.13 5.89
CA ALA A 96 -8.49 -11.37 6.22
C ALA A 96 -9.73 -12.28 6.37
N ALA A 97 -9.91 -13.26 5.46
CA ALA A 97 -11.00 -14.22 5.53
C ALA A 97 -10.91 -15.11 6.79
N MET A 98 -9.70 -15.61 7.13
CA MET A 98 -9.49 -16.39 8.35
C MET A 98 -9.77 -15.56 9.62
N ARG A 99 -9.32 -14.31 9.67
CA ARG A 99 -9.61 -13.40 10.80
C ARG A 99 -11.12 -13.22 10.97
N THR A 100 -11.84 -12.94 9.89
CA THR A 100 -13.31 -12.80 9.94
C THR A 100 -13.99 -14.08 10.41
N LYS A 101 -13.57 -15.25 9.89
CA LYS A 101 -14.13 -16.55 10.31
C LYS A 101 -13.92 -16.83 11.81
N ASN A 102 -12.72 -16.56 12.31
CA ASN A 102 -12.38 -16.75 13.72
C ASN A 102 -13.19 -15.78 14.61
N MET A 103 -13.35 -14.54 14.18
CA MET A 103 -14.17 -13.55 14.88
C MET A 103 -15.63 -13.99 14.97
N MET A 104 -16.21 -14.49 13.87
CA MET A 104 -17.60 -14.94 13.81
C MET A 104 -17.91 -16.09 14.77
N ALA A 105 -16.92 -16.88 15.16
CA ALA A 105 -17.06 -17.91 16.19
C ALA A 105 -17.33 -17.34 17.59
N GLY A 106 -17.03 -16.05 17.81
CA GLY A 106 -17.27 -15.33 19.05
C GLY A 106 -18.60 -14.58 19.12
N VAL A 107 -19.50 -14.75 18.15
CA VAL A 107 -20.82 -14.10 18.17
C VAL A 107 -21.66 -14.61 19.34
N LYS A 108 -22.13 -13.68 20.15
CA LYS A 108 -23.07 -13.94 21.24
C LYS A 108 -24.49 -13.52 20.83
N HIS A 109 -25.46 -14.26 21.31
CA HIS A 109 -26.88 -13.98 21.07
C HIS A 109 -27.53 -13.36 22.29
N LEU A 110 -28.04 -12.15 22.17
CA LEU A 110 -28.72 -11.43 23.23
C LEU A 110 -30.15 -11.12 22.81
N GLY A 111 -31.08 -12.02 23.13
CA GLY A 111 -32.44 -11.95 22.61
C GLY A 111 -32.44 -11.99 21.06
N ASN A 112 -32.92 -10.91 20.43
CA ASN A 112 -32.99 -10.77 19.00
C ASN A 112 -31.76 -10.06 18.38
N VAL A 113 -30.77 -9.64 19.17
CA VAL A 113 -29.60 -8.92 18.73
C VAL A 113 -28.35 -9.80 18.89
N ASN A 114 -27.57 -9.92 17.86
CA ASN A 114 -26.28 -10.59 17.88
C ASN A 114 -25.18 -9.58 18.23
N ILE A 115 -24.27 -9.96 19.09
CA ILE A 115 -23.14 -9.13 19.50
C ILE A 115 -21.85 -9.83 19.10
N LEU A 116 -21.04 -9.18 18.32
CA LEU A 116 -19.69 -9.62 18.00
C LEU A 116 -18.69 -8.65 18.61
N THR A 117 -17.88 -9.13 19.53
CA THR A 117 -16.75 -8.38 20.07
C THR A 117 -15.45 -9.10 19.75
N ALA A 118 -14.44 -8.37 19.26
CA ALA A 118 -13.12 -8.95 19.04
C ALA A 118 -12.01 -7.89 19.09
N GLN A 119 -10.84 -8.32 19.53
CA GLN A 119 -9.59 -7.57 19.40
C GLN A 119 -8.82 -8.07 18.18
N VAL A 120 -8.37 -7.12 17.33
CA VAL A 120 -7.57 -7.39 16.12
C VAL A 120 -6.41 -6.44 16.10
N ASP A 121 -5.25 -6.87 16.60
CA ASP A 121 -4.09 -6.01 16.74
C ASP A 121 -3.35 -5.78 15.42
N GLY A 122 -2.63 -4.65 15.36
CA GLY A 122 -1.75 -4.31 14.24
C GLY A 122 -2.48 -3.90 12.97
N VAL A 123 -3.76 -3.53 13.04
CA VAL A 123 -4.55 -3.05 11.89
C VAL A 123 -4.87 -1.57 12.02
N SER A 124 -4.87 -0.87 10.91
CA SER A 124 -5.27 0.53 10.85
C SER A 124 -6.78 0.73 11.09
N VAL A 125 -7.19 1.96 11.40
CA VAL A 125 -8.61 2.31 11.56
C VAL A 125 -9.46 1.94 10.34
N ASN A 126 -8.92 2.12 9.12
CA ASN A 126 -9.64 1.82 7.89
C ASN A 126 -9.79 0.31 7.68
N GLU A 127 -8.76 -0.46 7.98
CA GLU A 127 -8.82 -1.93 7.94
C GLU A 127 -9.78 -2.46 9.00
N LEU A 128 -9.76 -1.88 10.20
CA LEU A 128 -10.68 -2.27 11.28
C LEU A 128 -12.14 -2.02 10.87
N LYS A 129 -12.43 -0.90 10.20
CA LYS A 129 -13.77 -0.62 9.63
C LYS A 129 -14.16 -1.63 8.56
N ALA A 130 -13.24 -1.94 7.64
CA ALA A 130 -13.51 -2.92 6.58
C ALA A 130 -13.77 -4.33 7.17
N LEU A 131 -13.07 -4.72 8.24
CA LEU A 131 -13.34 -5.96 8.97
C LEU A 131 -14.71 -5.93 9.64
N ALA A 132 -15.09 -4.81 10.28
CA ALA A 132 -16.41 -4.65 10.89
C ALA A 132 -17.55 -4.71 9.87
N ASP A 133 -17.38 -4.10 8.68
CA ASP A 133 -18.36 -4.19 7.59
C ASP A 133 -18.51 -5.63 7.08
N LYS A 134 -17.39 -6.33 6.83
CA LYS A 134 -17.41 -7.75 6.42
C LYS A 134 -18.07 -8.65 7.47
N ALA A 135 -17.81 -8.42 8.75
CA ALA A 135 -18.44 -9.17 9.83
C ALA A 135 -19.95 -8.90 9.88
N LYS A 136 -20.34 -7.64 9.71
CA LYS A 136 -21.76 -7.23 9.66
C LYS A 136 -22.52 -7.89 8.51
N GLU A 137 -21.91 -8.03 7.32
CA GLU A 137 -22.52 -8.72 6.17
C GLU A 137 -22.82 -10.22 6.44
N GLN A 138 -22.11 -10.84 7.37
CA GLN A 138 -22.31 -12.25 7.74
C GLN A 138 -23.30 -12.45 8.90
N MET A 139 -23.84 -11.36 9.44
CA MET A 139 -24.83 -11.38 10.53
C MET A 139 -26.21 -10.99 9.99
N THR A 140 -27.26 -11.51 10.60
CA THR A 140 -28.65 -11.18 10.18
C THR A 140 -29.20 -9.97 10.94
N ASN A 141 -28.79 -9.76 12.17
CA ASN A 141 -29.17 -8.64 13.03
C ASN A 141 -28.15 -8.51 14.15
N GLY A 142 -27.58 -7.33 14.40
CA GLY A 142 -26.66 -7.18 15.50
C GLY A 142 -25.74 -5.97 15.43
N VAL A 143 -24.77 -5.99 16.34
CA VAL A 143 -23.72 -5.00 16.48
C VAL A 143 -22.35 -5.69 16.49
N VAL A 144 -21.41 -5.11 15.77
CA VAL A 144 -20.00 -5.51 15.72
C VAL A 144 -19.18 -4.45 16.42
N VAL A 145 -18.40 -4.85 17.40
CA VAL A 145 -17.50 -3.97 18.17
C VAL A 145 -16.10 -4.54 18.08
N LEU A 146 -15.21 -3.84 17.41
CA LEU A 146 -13.82 -4.24 17.24
C LEU A 146 -12.89 -3.26 17.92
N ALA A 147 -11.84 -3.81 18.53
CA ALA A 147 -10.72 -3.06 19.07
C ALA A 147 -9.42 -3.40 18.37
N SER A 148 -8.52 -2.45 18.21
CA SER A 148 -7.16 -2.66 17.72
C SER A 148 -6.16 -1.92 18.59
N ASN A 149 -5.04 -2.56 18.88
CA ASN A 149 -3.87 -1.93 19.46
C ASN A 149 -2.75 -1.90 18.41
N THR A 150 -2.31 -0.70 18.04
CA THR A 150 -1.18 -0.50 17.12
C THR A 150 -0.20 0.45 17.78
N ASP A 151 0.97 -0.06 18.17
CA ASP A 151 2.03 0.70 18.84
C ASP A 151 1.56 1.48 20.07
N GLY A 152 0.69 0.85 20.88
CA GLY A 152 0.13 1.46 22.09
C GLY A 152 -1.04 2.43 21.84
N LYS A 153 -1.42 2.65 20.60
CA LYS A 153 -2.59 3.43 20.23
C LYS A 153 -3.80 2.52 20.06
N ILE A 154 -4.77 2.68 20.94
CA ILE A 154 -6.01 1.90 20.90
C ILE A 154 -7.00 2.56 19.98
N THR A 155 -7.66 1.77 19.16
CA THR A 155 -8.78 2.19 18.32
C THR A 155 -9.95 1.25 18.51
N PHE A 156 -11.13 1.80 18.74
CA PHE A 156 -12.39 1.08 18.76
C PHE A 156 -13.25 1.47 17.57
N VAL A 157 -13.93 0.50 16.98
CA VAL A 157 -14.94 0.70 15.93
C VAL A 157 -16.18 -0.11 16.31
N ALA A 158 -17.35 0.52 16.28
CA ALA A 158 -18.63 -0.15 16.42
C ALA A 158 -19.50 0.11 15.21
N MET A 159 -20.15 -0.93 14.71
CA MET A 159 -21.12 -0.86 13.61
C MET A 159 -22.34 -1.71 13.93
N ALA A 160 -23.52 -1.13 13.76
CA ALA A 160 -24.80 -1.81 13.99
C ALA A 160 -25.61 -1.92 12.70
N MET A 161 -26.39 -2.96 12.60
CA MET A 161 -27.39 -3.13 11.54
C MET A 161 -28.60 -2.26 11.81
N LYS A 162 -29.35 -1.94 10.76
CA LYS A 162 -30.56 -1.10 10.86
C LYS A 162 -31.58 -1.67 11.83
N GLU A 163 -31.74 -2.98 11.83
CA GLU A 163 -32.64 -3.73 12.70
C GLU A 163 -32.25 -3.60 14.18
N ALA A 164 -30.93 -3.71 14.47
CA ALA A 164 -30.41 -3.51 15.82
C ALA A 164 -30.57 -2.06 16.30
N VAL A 165 -30.33 -1.10 15.42
CA VAL A 165 -30.55 0.33 15.71
C VAL A 165 -32.05 0.60 15.99
N ALA A 166 -32.96 -0.01 15.22
CA ALA A 166 -34.40 0.10 15.45
C ALA A 166 -34.85 -0.49 16.81
N GLN A 167 -34.06 -1.44 17.34
CA GLN A 167 -34.27 -2.03 18.66
C GLN A 167 -33.61 -1.25 19.81
N GLY A 168 -32.99 -0.11 19.52
CA GLY A 168 -32.42 0.80 20.52
C GLY A 168 -30.88 0.78 20.59
N VAL A 169 -30.19 -0.08 19.85
CA VAL A 169 -28.72 -0.12 19.85
C VAL A 169 -28.14 1.17 19.26
N HIS A 170 -27.19 1.76 19.99
CA HIS A 170 -26.57 3.03 19.62
C HIS A 170 -25.05 2.94 19.74
N CYS A 171 -24.34 2.75 18.60
CA CYS A 171 -22.87 2.62 18.54
C CYS A 171 -22.14 3.76 19.21
N GLY A 172 -22.62 5.01 19.08
CA GLY A 172 -22.00 6.19 19.68
C GLY A 172 -21.95 6.12 21.20
N LYS A 173 -23.00 5.57 21.86
CA LYS A 173 -23.04 5.37 23.32
C LYS A 173 -22.07 4.23 23.69
N ILE A 174 -22.11 3.11 22.99
CA ILE A 174 -21.20 1.98 23.22
C ILE A 174 -19.74 2.45 23.15
N ILE A 175 -19.32 3.09 22.09
CA ILE A 175 -17.93 3.56 21.94
C ILE A 175 -17.55 4.59 23.01
N LYS A 176 -18.46 5.45 23.44
CA LYS A 176 -18.20 6.43 24.50
C LYS A 176 -17.87 5.75 25.82
N GLU A 177 -18.60 4.71 26.20
CA GLU A 177 -18.38 3.95 27.43
C GLU A 177 -17.09 3.12 27.34
N LEU A 178 -16.87 2.38 26.26
CA LEU A 178 -15.65 1.58 26.05
C LEU A 178 -14.37 2.43 26.08
N THR A 179 -14.41 3.58 25.42
CA THR A 179 -13.25 4.48 25.39
C THR A 179 -13.00 5.15 26.76
N ALA A 180 -14.02 5.39 27.55
CA ALA A 180 -13.86 5.92 28.90
C ALA A 180 -13.09 4.95 29.81
N VAL A 181 -13.35 3.63 29.72
CA VAL A 181 -12.60 2.58 30.45
C VAL A 181 -11.11 2.61 30.08
N CYS A 182 -10.78 2.82 28.82
CA CYS A 182 -9.40 2.90 28.33
C CYS A 182 -8.78 4.31 28.43
N GLY A 183 -9.39 5.23 29.19
CA GLY A 183 -8.85 6.58 29.37
C GLY A 183 -8.81 7.43 28.09
N GLY A 184 -9.75 7.21 27.19
CA GLY A 184 -9.82 7.87 25.90
C GLY A 184 -11.14 8.60 25.65
N LYS A 185 -11.41 8.86 24.38
CA LYS A 185 -12.63 9.53 23.92
C LYS A 185 -13.10 8.92 22.60
N GLY A 186 -14.41 8.86 22.44
CA GLY A 186 -15.02 8.37 21.21
C GLY A 186 -16.49 8.73 21.12
N GLY A 187 -17.11 8.35 20.02
CA GLY A 187 -18.52 8.57 19.75
C GLY A 187 -18.84 8.43 18.28
N GLY A 188 -20.08 8.69 17.93
CA GLY A 188 -20.54 8.59 16.55
C GLY A 188 -22.05 8.54 16.46
N LYS A 189 -22.53 8.04 15.34
CA LYS A 189 -23.94 7.84 15.03
C LYS A 189 -24.45 6.53 15.63
N PRO A 190 -25.78 6.32 15.63
CA PRO A 190 -26.35 5.05 16.10
C PRO A 190 -25.86 3.83 15.32
N ASP A 191 -25.67 3.96 14.03
CA ASP A 191 -25.28 2.90 13.10
C ASP A 191 -23.76 2.65 13.03
N MET A 192 -22.96 3.69 13.35
CA MET A 192 -21.49 3.62 13.26
C MET A 192 -20.84 4.61 14.23
N ALA A 193 -19.83 4.15 14.96
CA ALA A 193 -19.02 4.97 15.83
C ALA A 193 -17.57 4.50 15.89
N GLN A 194 -16.68 5.41 16.27
CA GLN A 194 -15.27 5.12 16.48
C GLN A 194 -14.72 5.93 17.65
N GLY A 195 -13.65 5.43 18.23
CA GLY A 195 -12.98 6.13 19.32
C GLY A 195 -11.59 5.58 19.58
N GLY A 196 -10.85 6.25 20.45
CA GLY A 196 -9.50 5.83 20.82
C GLY A 196 -9.33 5.77 22.34
N GLY A 197 -8.37 4.97 22.79
CA GLY A 197 -7.98 4.83 24.19
C GLY A 197 -6.45 4.97 24.35
N LYS A 198 -6.02 4.99 25.62
CA LYS A 198 -4.59 5.10 25.98
C LYS A 198 -4.09 3.90 26.77
N ASP A 199 -4.96 3.16 27.44
CA ASP A 199 -4.61 2.04 28.30
C ASP A 199 -4.97 0.71 27.63
N ALA A 200 -3.96 0.10 26.98
CA ALA A 200 -4.12 -1.14 26.23
C ALA A 200 -4.47 -2.36 27.13
N MET A 201 -4.12 -2.31 28.42
CA MET A 201 -4.41 -3.42 29.33
C MET A 201 -5.90 -3.56 29.66
N LYS A 202 -6.70 -2.52 29.37
CA LYS A 202 -8.13 -2.48 29.63
C LYS A 202 -9.01 -2.78 28.41
N ILE A 203 -8.43 -3.20 27.29
CA ILE A 203 -9.19 -3.48 26.07
C ILE A 203 -10.16 -4.65 26.31
N ASP A 204 -9.69 -5.73 26.94
CA ASP A 204 -10.51 -6.89 27.22
C ASP A 204 -11.67 -6.56 28.18
N ASP A 205 -11.38 -5.81 29.25
CA ASP A 205 -12.40 -5.32 30.18
C ASP A 205 -13.44 -4.45 29.46
N ALA A 206 -12.98 -3.53 28.62
CA ALA A 206 -13.86 -2.68 27.84
C ALA A 206 -14.74 -3.51 26.87
N LEU A 207 -14.17 -4.46 26.15
CA LEU A 207 -14.94 -5.32 25.24
C LEU A 207 -15.94 -6.20 25.98
N ALA A 208 -15.60 -6.70 27.18
CA ALA A 208 -16.51 -7.49 28.00
C ALA A 208 -17.75 -6.70 28.44
N MET A 209 -17.65 -5.40 28.68
CA MET A 209 -18.78 -4.53 29.03
C MET A 209 -19.79 -4.32 27.88
N THR A 210 -19.43 -4.67 26.66
CA THR A 210 -20.31 -4.46 25.48
C THR A 210 -21.66 -5.15 25.67
N ASP A 211 -21.69 -6.34 26.22
CA ASP A 211 -22.91 -7.13 26.43
C ASP A 211 -23.87 -6.40 27.37
N GLU A 212 -23.37 -5.86 28.49
CA GLU A 212 -24.16 -5.10 29.48
C GLU A 212 -24.68 -3.79 28.89
N ILE A 213 -23.81 -3.07 28.14
CA ILE A 213 -24.18 -1.80 27.51
C ILE A 213 -25.29 -2.00 26.48
N VAL A 214 -25.17 -3.05 25.64
CA VAL A 214 -26.19 -3.33 24.66
C VAL A 214 -27.48 -3.80 25.31
N THR A 215 -27.42 -4.64 26.35
CA THR A 215 -28.60 -5.07 27.11
C THR A 215 -29.37 -3.86 27.67
N ALA A 216 -28.66 -2.92 28.26
CA ALA A 216 -29.26 -1.71 28.81
C ALA A 216 -29.89 -0.77 27.76
N GLN A 217 -29.51 -0.92 26.48
CA GLN A 217 -30.05 -0.11 25.40
C GLN A 217 -31.30 -0.71 24.75
N ILE A 218 -31.45 -2.04 24.79
CA ILE A 218 -32.56 -2.76 24.16
C ILE A 218 -33.66 -3.17 25.13
N SER A 219 -33.44 -2.94 26.44
CA SER A 219 -34.45 -3.12 27.50
C SER A 219 -35.35 -1.91 27.55
#